data_dd969d3d139ad2c81fc922bffff18fa3
#
_entry.id   dd969d3d139ad2c81fc922bffff18fa3
#
_cell.length_a   1.000
_cell.length_b   1.000
_cell.length_c   1.000
_cell.angle_alpha   90.00
_cell.angle_beta   90.00
_cell.angle_gamma   90.00
#
_symmetry.space_group_name_H-M   'P 1'
#
loop_
_entity.id
_entity.type
_entity.pdbx_description
1 polymer ?
#
loop_
_entity_poly.entity_id
_entity_poly.type
_entity_poly.pdbx_seq_one_letter_code
_entity_poly.pdbx_strand_id
1 'polypeptide(L)'
;MRKEARNKALFAKHNITTLVTSCPICLRVLREEYNLEGIEVLHHSEYILRLMRQGRLRVRYSSEQSFTYHDPCELGRGSGIYEEPRAVIEAIGQLLETEHNRKNAFCCGSSVANTAINDGQQLTIAQHVAAELDSTGAETVVTACPQCKKAIVRGSKLKVMDLSEIVAQNLR
;
A
#
# COMPACT_ATOMS: atom_id res chain seq x y z
N MET A 1 -0.49 0.71 -25.90
CA MET A 1 -0.44 -0.33 -26.98
C MET A 1 0.92 -1.03 -27.10
N ARG A 2 2.06 -0.37 -27.50
CA ARG A 2 3.35 -1.13 -27.64
C ARG A 2 3.87 -1.79 -26.35
N LYS A 3 3.79 -1.11 -25.21
CA LYS A 3 4.28 -1.64 -23.91
C LYS A 3 3.40 -2.77 -23.39
N GLU A 4 2.10 -2.65 -23.52
CA GLU A 4 1.13 -3.67 -23.12
C GLU A 4 1.35 -4.99 -23.88
N ALA A 5 1.40 -4.94 -25.21
CA ALA A 5 1.62 -6.13 -26.04
C ALA A 5 2.95 -6.83 -25.69
N ARG A 6 4.02 -6.05 -25.45
CA ARG A 6 5.31 -6.60 -25.01
C ARG A 6 5.21 -7.28 -23.65
N ASN A 7 4.52 -6.67 -22.69
CA ASN A 7 4.34 -7.25 -21.35
C ASN A 7 3.53 -8.55 -21.43
N LYS A 8 2.41 -8.56 -22.17
CA LYS A 8 1.60 -9.79 -22.38
C LYS A 8 2.43 -10.92 -22.99
N ALA A 9 3.25 -10.61 -24.00
CA ALA A 9 4.14 -11.61 -24.61
C ALA A 9 5.17 -12.16 -23.61
N LEU A 10 5.70 -11.34 -22.71
CA LEU A 10 6.60 -11.77 -21.66
C LEU A 10 5.88 -12.66 -20.63
N PHE A 11 4.68 -12.28 -20.20
CA PHE A 11 3.90 -13.08 -19.27
C PHE A 11 3.57 -14.46 -19.84
N ALA A 12 3.15 -14.51 -21.10
CA ALA A 12 2.90 -15.78 -21.79
C ALA A 12 4.17 -16.62 -21.92
N LYS A 13 5.29 -16.01 -22.34
CA LYS A 13 6.59 -16.70 -22.47
C LYS A 13 7.04 -17.37 -21.17
N HIS A 14 6.75 -16.77 -20.04
CA HIS A 14 7.18 -17.27 -18.72
C HIS A 14 6.07 -18.02 -17.97
N ASN A 15 4.94 -18.33 -18.62
CA ASN A 15 3.80 -19.02 -18.02
C ASN A 15 3.35 -18.37 -16.69
N ILE A 16 3.30 -17.03 -16.66
CA ILE A 16 2.89 -16.29 -15.47
C ILE A 16 1.40 -16.50 -15.24
N THR A 17 1.04 -16.96 -14.05
CA THR A 17 -0.35 -17.13 -13.59
C THR A 17 -0.74 -16.12 -12.51
N THR A 18 0.24 -15.48 -11.85
CA THR A 18 0.00 -14.49 -10.80
C THR A 18 0.97 -13.33 -10.96
N LEU A 19 0.45 -12.11 -10.97
CA LEU A 19 1.21 -10.87 -10.92
C LEU A 19 0.98 -10.19 -9.57
N VAL A 20 2.06 -9.80 -8.89
CA VAL A 20 1.99 -9.06 -7.63
C VAL A 20 2.63 -7.70 -7.83
N THR A 21 1.95 -6.64 -7.38
CA THR A 21 2.46 -5.27 -7.43
C THR A 21 2.29 -4.56 -6.09
N SER A 22 3.25 -3.71 -5.73
CA SER A 22 3.14 -2.81 -4.59
C SER A 22 2.55 -1.44 -4.95
N CYS A 23 2.28 -1.20 -6.23
CA CYS A 23 1.76 0.06 -6.73
C CYS A 23 0.25 -0.05 -6.99
N PRO A 24 -0.61 0.66 -6.25
CA PRO A 24 -2.06 0.60 -6.45
C PRO A 24 -2.53 1.04 -7.85
N ILE A 25 -1.87 2.05 -8.44
CA ILE A 25 -2.18 2.48 -9.82
C ILE A 25 -1.84 1.36 -10.81
N CYS A 26 -0.68 0.71 -10.64
CA CYS A 26 -0.31 -0.43 -11.48
C CYS A 26 -1.30 -1.59 -11.33
N LEU A 27 -1.76 -1.85 -10.11
CA LEU A 27 -2.80 -2.86 -9.85
C LEU A 27 -4.05 -2.60 -10.70
N ARG A 28 -4.58 -1.37 -10.61
CA ARG A 28 -5.78 -0.99 -11.35
C ARG A 28 -5.59 -1.09 -12.86
N VAL A 29 -4.51 -0.54 -13.40
CA VAL A 29 -4.19 -0.60 -14.83
C VAL A 29 -4.07 -2.07 -15.31
N LEU A 30 -3.38 -2.91 -14.55
CA LEU A 30 -3.22 -4.33 -14.91
C LEU A 30 -4.52 -5.11 -14.84
N ARG A 31 -5.42 -4.79 -13.87
CA ARG A 31 -6.72 -5.45 -13.73
C ARG A 31 -7.74 -4.99 -14.76
N GLU A 32 -7.81 -3.67 -15.01
CA GLU A 32 -8.90 -3.07 -15.76
C GLU A 32 -8.57 -2.84 -17.25
N GLU A 33 -7.30 -2.52 -17.56
CA GLU A 33 -6.92 -2.09 -18.91
C GLU A 33 -6.16 -3.18 -19.69
N TYR A 34 -5.41 -4.05 -19.00
CA TYR A 34 -4.54 -5.03 -19.67
C TYR A 34 -5.27 -6.25 -20.20
N ASN A 35 -6.51 -6.53 -19.78
CA ASN A 35 -7.26 -7.74 -20.16
C ASN A 35 -6.37 -9.01 -20.12
N LEU A 36 -5.90 -9.37 -18.92
CA LEU A 36 -4.97 -10.48 -18.69
C LEU A 36 -5.75 -11.77 -18.41
N GLU A 37 -6.16 -12.48 -19.47
CA GLU A 37 -6.86 -13.75 -19.34
C GLU A 37 -5.98 -14.80 -18.66
N GLY A 38 -6.49 -15.47 -17.63
CA GLY A 38 -5.79 -16.54 -16.91
C GLY A 38 -4.66 -16.07 -15.98
N ILE A 39 -4.44 -14.75 -15.84
CA ILE A 39 -3.45 -14.18 -14.93
C ILE A 39 -4.16 -13.45 -13.81
N GLU A 40 -3.99 -13.92 -12.58
CA GLU A 40 -4.46 -13.23 -11.40
C GLU A 40 -3.55 -12.04 -11.08
N VAL A 41 -4.11 -10.85 -10.89
CA VAL A 41 -3.35 -9.65 -10.51
C VAL A 41 -3.69 -9.27 -9.09
N LEU A 42 -2.68 -9.18 -8.22
CA LEU A 42 -2.84 -8.91 -6.80
C LEU A 42 -1.99 -7.71 -6.37
N HIS A 43 -2.54 -6.95 -5.44
CA HIS A 43 -1.73 -6.06 -4.63
C HIS A 43 -0.89 -6.89 -3.64
N HIS A 44 0.30 -6.40 -3.28
CA HIS A 44 1.17 -7.15 -2.35
C HIS A 44 0.50 -7.39 -0.98
N SER A 45 -0.39 -6.51 -0.52
CA SER A 45 -1.15 -6.72 0.73
C SER A 45 -2.07 -7.94 0.65
N GLU A 46 -2.76 -8.13 -0.48
CA GLU A 46 -3.62 -9.30 -0.72
C GLU A 46 -2.78 -10.58 -0.77
N TYR A 47 -1.65 -10.52 -1.47
CA TYR A 47 -0.77 -11.68 -1.63
C TYR A 47 -0.09 -12.09 -0.32
N ILE A 48 0.42 -11.13 0.45
CA ILE A 48 1.00 -11.37 1.78
C ILE A 48 -0.04 -12.03 2.70
N LEU A 49 -1.25 -11.45 2.80
CA LEU A 49 -2.31 -12.01 3.62
C LEU A 49 -2.69 -13.42 3.18
N ARG A 50 -2.75 -13.68 1.87
CA ARG A 50 -2.98 -15.03 1.32
C ARG A 50 -1.91 -16.01 1.79
N LEU A 51 -0.62 -15.65 1.68
CA LEU A 51 0.48 -16.50 2.12
C LEU A 51 0.43 -16.77 3.63
N MET A 52 0.05 -15.78 4.44
CA MET A 52 -0.14 -15.94 5.88
C MET A 52 -1.29 -16.91 6.18
N ARG A 53 -2.45 -16.75 5.55
CA ARG A 53 -3.60 -17.66 5.70
C ARG A 53 -3.30 -19.09 5.27
N GLN A 54 -2.41 -19.29 4.31
CA GLN A 54 -1.94 -20.60 3.85
C GLN A 54 -0.83 -21.18 4.75
N GLY A 55 -0.37 -20.46 5.79
CA GLY A 55 0.75 -20.86 6.64
C GLY A 55 2.13 -20.87 5.93
N ARG A 56 2.20 -20.33 4.71
CA ARG A 56 3.42 -20.24 3.90
C ARG A 56 4.30 -19.05 4.26
N LEU A 57 3.73 -18.06 4.93
CA LEU A 57 4.43 -16.91 5.50
C LEU A 57 4.01 -16.78 6.96
N ARG A 58 4.99 -16.73 7.86
CA ARG A 58 4.76 -16.59 9.28
C ARG A 58 5.46 -15.35 9.80
N VAL A 59 4.76 -14.59 10.63
CA VAL A 59 5.28 -13.38 11.28
C VAL A 59 5.23 -13.53 12.79
N ARG A 60 6.06 -12.74 13.51
CA ARG A 60 6.00 -12.61 14.96
C ARG A 60 5.04 -11.48 15.31
N TYR A 61 4.18 -11.74 16.26
CA TYR A 61 3.38 -10.70 16.91
C TYR A 61 4.15 -10.11 18.10
N SER A 62 4.10 -8.80 18.26
CA SER A 62 4.57 -8.13 19.47
C SER A 62 3.58 -7.04 19.88
N SER A 63 3.10 -7.10 21.12
CA SER A 63 2.23 -6.06 21.70
C SER A 63 2.98 -4.75 21.98
N GLU A 64 4.31 -4.76 21.94
CA GLU A 64 5.15 -3.58 22.10
C GLU A 64 5.25 -2.76 20.80
N GLN A 65 4.94 -3.34 19.65
CA GLN A 65 4.93 -2.64 18.38
C GLN A 65 3.56 -2.03 18.10
N SER A 66 3.54 -0.72 17.87
CA SER A 66 2.33 0.00 17.48
C SER A 66 2.48 0.63 16.10
N PHE A 67 1.43 0.50 15.32
CA PHE A 67 1.35 0.97 13.94
C PHE A 67 0.13 1.84 13.72
N THR A 68 0.25 2.85 12.87
CA THR A 68 -0.91 3.49 12.25
C THR A 68 -0.85 3.28 10.75
N TYR A 69 -2.01 3.22 10.11
CA TYR A 69 -2.08 2.91 8.68
C TYR A 69 -2.63 4.07 7.87
N HIS A 70 -1.85 4.52 6.89
CA HIS A 70 -2.31 5.44 5.87
C HIS A 70 -2.94 4.67 4.71
N ASP A 71 -4.22 4.88 4.46
CA ASP A 71 -4.95 4.29 3.33
C ASP A 71 -4.59 4.96 1.99
N PRO A 72 -3.88 4.30 1.07
CA PRO A 72 -3.62 4.87 -0.24
C PRO A 72 -4.92 5.01 -1.03
N CYS A 73 -5.17 6.19 -1.59
CA CYS A 73 -6.43 6.48 -2.28
C CYS A 73 -6.75 5.52 -3.42
N GLU A 74 -5.76 5.15 -4.22
CA GLU A 74 -5.93 4.22 -5.35
C GLU A 74 -6.09 2.75 -4.90
N LEU A 75 -5.57 2.39 -3.72
CA LEU A 75 -5.77 1.05 -3.16
C LEU A 75 -7.17 0.92 -2.54
N GLY A 76 -7.53 1.87 -1.66
CA GLY A 76 -8.81 1.88 -1.00
C GLY A 76 -9.94 2.33 -1.94
N ARG A 77 -10.05 3.64 -2.23
CA ARG A 77 -11.15 4.17 -3.05
C ARG A 77 -11.12 3.68 -4.49
N GLY A 78 -9.93 3.46 -5.06
CA GLY A 78 -9.77 2.98 -6.43
C GLY A 78 -9.99 1.48 -6.62
N SER A 79 -9.61 0.65 -5.65
CA SER A 79 -9.62 -0.81 -5.80
C SER A 79 -10.40 -1.57 -4.72
N GLY A 80 -10.99 -0.86 -3.73
CA GLY A 80 -11.79 -1.47 -2.66
C GLY A 80 -11.01 -2.27 -1.62
N ILE A 81 -9.67 -2.15 -1.60
CA ILE A 81 -8.78 -2.92 -0.73
C ILE A 81 -8.47 -2.10 0.52
N TYR A 82 -9.10 -2.45 1.64
CA TYR A 82 -8.97 -1.76 2.93
C TYR A 82 -8.54 -2.69 4.05
N GLU A 83 -9.05 -3.92 4.08
CA GLU A 83 -8.91 -4.80 5.23
C GLU A 83 -7.68 -5.71 5.13
N GLU A 84 -7.21 -6.01 3.93
CA GLU A 84 -6.03 -6.86 3.74
C GLU A 84 -4.76 -6.27 4.37
N PRO A 85 -4.42 -4.97 4.15
CA PRO A 85 -3.27 -4.39 4.83
C PRO A 85 -3.44 -4.35 6.34
N ARG A 86 -4.65 -4.09 6.85
CA ARG A 86 -4.96 -4.08 8.28
C ARG A 86 -4.73 -5.44 8.92
N ALA A 87 -5.29 -6.49 8.33
CA ALA A 87 -5.11 -7.86 8.82
C ALA A 87 -3.63 -8.29 8.85
N VAL A 88 -2.81 -7.81 7.92
CA VAL A 88 -1.36 -8.04 7.94
C VAL A 88 -0.69 -7.29 9.09
N ILE A 89 -1.04 -6.03 9.33
CA ILE A 89 -0.49 -5.20 10.42
C ILE A 89 -0.87 -5.80 11.79
N GLU A 90 -2.14 -6.14 11.99
CA GLU A 90 -2.67 -6.72 13.23
C GLU A 90 -2.05 -8.07 13.58
N ALA A 91 -1.57 -8.81 12.58
CA ALA A 91 -0.82 -10.04 12.81
C ALA A 91 0.62 -9.80 13.32
N ILE A 92 1.11 -8.55 13.24
CA ILE A 92 2.47 -8.16 13.63
C ILE A 92 2.47 -7.37 14.95
N GLY A 93 1.48 -6.49 15.17
CA GLY A 93 1.41 -5.65 16.35
C GLY A 93 0.07 -4.94 16.49
N GLN A 94 0.02 -3.88 17.29
CA GLN A 94 -1.18 -3.10 17.54
C GLN A 94 -1.43 -2.12 16.38
N LEU A 95 -2.64 -2.09 15.83
CA LEU A 95 -3.07 -1.08 14.87
C LEU A 95 -3.85 0.03 15.57
N LEU A 96 -3.39 1.26 15.47
CA LEU A 96 -4.04 2.48 15.95
C LEU A 96 -4.57 3.26 14.74
N GLU A 97 -5.89 3.29 14.60
CA GLU A 97 -6.55 3.95 13.46
C GLU A 97 -6.60 5.47 13.64
N THR A 98 -6.46 6.20 12.53
CA THR A 98 -6.77 7.62 12.48
C THR A 98 -8.28 7.86 12.50
N GLU A 99 -8.72 9.07 12.81
CA GLU A 99 -10.12 9.47 12.71
C GLU A 99 -10.63 9.31 11.27
N HIS A 100 -9.85 9.79 10.30
CA HIS A 100 -10.15 9.66 8.88
C HIS A 100 -9.41 8.47 8.28
N ASN A 101 -10.07 7.33 8.26
CA ASN A 101 -9.52 6.09 7.72
C ASN A 101 -10.40 5.51 6.61
N ARG A 102 -9.93 4.48 5.94
CA ARG A 102 -10.62 3.79 4.83
C ARG A 102 -11.06 4.76 3.73
N LYS A 103 -12.36 4.80 3.40
CA LYS A 103 -12.91 5.69 2.37
C LYS A 103 -12.75 7.18 2.68
N ASN A 104 -12.69 7.53 3.97
CA ASN A 104 -12.58 8.90 4.45
C ASN A 104 -11.13 9.36 4.60
N ALA A 105 -10.15 8.49 4.42
CA ALA A 105 -8.74 8.83 4.57
C ALA A 105 -8.30 9.98 3.64
N PHE A 106 -7.48 10.86 4.16
CA PHE A 106 -6.88 11.94 3.38
C PHE A 106 -5.90 11.38 2.34
N CYS A 107 -5.86 12.01 1.18
CA CYS A 107 -4.88 11.67 0.14
C CYS A 107 -3.51 12.26 0.49
N CYS A 108 -2.44 11.51 0.23
CA CYS A 108 -1.06 12.00 0.45
C CYS A 108 -0.62 13.15 -0.50
N GLY A 109 -1.45 13.53 -1.45
CA GLY A 109 -1.17 14.60 -2.42
C GLY A 109 -0.24 14.22 -3.56
N SER A 110 0.34 13.03 -3.59
CA SER A 110 1.35 12.61 -4.57
C SER A 110 0.83 11.69 -5.66
N SER A 111 -0.47 11.76 -6.00
CA SER A 111 -1.00 11.00 -7.15
C SER A 111 -0.38 11.46 -8.46
N VAL A 112 -0.03 10.51 -9.32
CA VAL A 112 0.47 10.77 -10.68
C VAL A 112 -0.54 11.58 -11.51
N ALA A 113 -1.83 11.42 -11.23
CA ALA A 113 -2.91 12.17 -11.87
C ALA A 113 -3.06 13.61 -11.34
N ASN A 114 -2.39 13.98 -10.26
CA ASN A 114 -2.53 15.28 -9.62
C ASN A 114 -1.53 16.29 -10.18
N THR A 115 -1.70 16.62 -11.45
CA THR A 115 -0.86 17.62 -12.17
C THR A 115 -1.30 19.06 -11.89
N ALA A 116 -2.44 19.25 -11.21
CA ALA A 116 -3.02 20.57 -10.94
C ALA A 116 -2.42 21.28 -9.72
N ILE A 117 -1.65 20.57 -8.88
CA ILE A 117 -1.04 21.13 -7.67
C ILE A 117 0.48 21.16 -7.80
N ASN A 118 1.08 22.24 -7.30
CA ASN A 118 2.53 22.41 -7.29
C ASN A 118 3.20 21.67 -6.11
N ASP A 119 4.53 21.62 -6.14
CA ASP A 119 5.34 20.96 -5.09
C ASP A 119 5.09 21.48 -3.67
N GLY A 120 4.86 22.78 -3.50
CA GLY A 120 4.56 23.38 -2.21
C GLY A 120 3.21 22.93 -1.65
N GLN A 121 2.19 22.92 -2.51
CA GLN A 121 0.86 22.41 -2.15
C GLN A 121 0.90 20.90 -1.82
N GLN A 122 1.66 20.11 -2.59
CA GLN A 122 1.86 18.69 -2.27
C GLN A 122 2.50 18.50 -0.91
N LEU A 123 3.50 19.31 -0.57
CA LEU A 123 4.17 19.26 0.73
C LEU A 123 3.20 19.63 1.87
N THR A 124 2.40 20.69 1.70
CA THR A 124 1.39 21.08 2.69
C THR A 124 0.38 19.95 2.94
N ILE A 125 -0.11 19.30 1.89
CA ILE A 125 -1.01 18.15 2.03
C ILE A 125 -0.33 16.99 2.76
N ALA A 126 0.91 16.67 2.40
CA ALA A 126 1.67 15.61 3.04
C ALA A 126 1.92 15.87 4.53
N GLN A 127 2.18 17.14 4.91
CA GLN A 127 2.32 17.57 6.30
C GLN A 127 1.02 17.42 7.10
N HIS A 128 -0.12 17.79 6.48
CA HIS A 128 -1.43 17.61 7.11
C HIS A 128 -1.74 16.13 7.38
N VAL A 129 -1.54 15.29 6.40
CA VAL A 129 -1.71 13.83 6.55
C VAL A 129 -0.77 13.25 7.62
N ALA A 130 0.48 13.70 7.62
CA ALA A 130 1.45 13.26 8.62
C ALA A 130 1.06 13.67 10.05
N ALA A 131 0.51 14.87 10.23
CA ALA A 131 0.04 15.33 11.54
C ALA A 131 -1.13 14.49 12.07
N GLU A 132 -2.05 14.07 11.19
CA GLU A 132 -3.13 13.18 11.58
C GLU A 132 -2.60 11.78 11.95
N LEU A 133 -1.67 11.24 11.18
CA LEU A 133 -1.05 9.95 11.50
C LEU A 133 -0.28 9.99 12.82
N ASP A 134 0.44 11.10 13.10
CA ASP A 134 1.19 11.32 14.34
C ASP A 134 0.26 11.39 15.56
N SER A 135 -0.95 11.94 15.39
CA SER A 135 -1.92 12.07 16.48
C SER A 135 -2.38 10.74 17.08
N THR A 136 -2.18 9.62 16.38
CA THR A 136 -2.48 8.28 16.91
C THR A 136 -1.51 7.84 18.00
N GLY A 137 -0.33 8.45 18.09
CA GLY A 137 0.74 8.04 19.00
C GLY A 137 1.43 6.73 18.64
N ALA A 138 1.18 6.20 17.44
CA ALA A 138 1.84 4.98 16.98
C ALA A 138 3.32 5.21 16.69
N GLU A 139 4.17 4.21 16.97
CA GLU A 139 5.61 4.29 16.72
C GLU A 139 5.98 4.31 15.23
N THR A 140 5.17 3.66 14.41
CA THR A 140 5.46 3.50 12.98
C THR A 140 4.22 3.73 12.14
N VAL A 141 4.35 4.61 11.16
CA VAL A 141 3.35 4.78 10.10
C VAL A 141 3.58 3.73 9.03
N VAL A 142 2.53 3.00 8.66
CA VAL A 142 2.56 2.02 7.59
C VAL A 142 1.70 2.49 6.44
N THR A 143 2.16 2.30 5.23
CA THR A 143 1.36 2.48 4.02
C THR A 143 1.66 1.38 3.02
N ALA A 144 0.74 1.10 2.12
CA ALA A 144 0.90 0.08 1.09
C ALA A 144 0.97 0.70 -0.32
N CYS A 145 1.69 1.83 -0.43
CA CYS A 145 1.93 2.52 -1.69
C CYS A 145 3.27 3.27 -1.64
N PRO A 146 4.22 3.00 -2.56
CA PRO A 146 5.53 3.65 -2.59
C PRO A 146 5.45 5.19 -2.72
N GLN A 147 4.46 5.70 -3.44
CA GLN A 147 4.27 7.14 -3.60
C GLN A 147 3.77 7.78 -2.30
N CYS A 148 2.84 7.13 -1.60
CA CYS A 148 2.36 7.61 -0.30
C CYS A 148 3.50 7.61 0.72
N LYS A 149 4.31 6.54 0.77
CA LYS A 149 5.51 6.48 1.63
C LYS A 149 6.43 7.68 1.36
N LYS A 150 6.78 7.92 0.10
CA LYS A 150 7.64 9.04 -0.30
C LYS A 150 7.05 10.39 0.11
N ALA A 151 5.74 10.59 -0.06
CA ALA A 151 5.08 11.84 0.29
C ALA A 151 5.11 12.11 1.81
N ILE A 152 4.73 11.11 2.61
CA ILE A 152 4.65 11.24 4.07
C ILE A 152 6.06 11.45 4.66
N VAL A 153 7.07 10.73 4.19
CA VAL A 153 8.48 10.95 4.57
C VAL A 153 8.94 12.37 4.25
N ARG A 154 8.56 12.91 3.09
CA ARG A 154 8.89 14.29 2.72
C ARG A 154 8.20 15.33 3.62
N GLY A 155 6.98 15.03 4.07
CA GLY A 155 6.16 15.92 4.89
C GLY A 155 6.43 15.85 6.39
N SER A 156 7.23 14.88 6.87
CA SER A 156 7.39 14.63 8.32
C SER A 156 8.74 14.02 8.67
N LYS A 157 8.98 13.87 10.00
CA LYS A 157 10.09 13.08 10.54
C LYS A 157 9.63 11.72 11.09
N LEU A 158 8.39 11.32 10.80
CA LEU A 158 7.84 10.07 11.27
C LEU A 158 8.60 8.87 10.67
N LYS A 159 8.65 7.79 11.42
CA LYS A 159 9.11 6.50 10.91
C LYS A 159 8.03 5.93 9.99
N VAL A 160 8.24 6.00 8.68
CA VAL A 160 7.28 5.53 7.68
C VAL A 160 7.82 4.29 6.98
N MET A 161 7.06 3.23 6.99
CA MET A 161 7.42 1.95 6.38
C MET A 161 6.37 1.49 5.38
N ASP A 162 6.82 0.79 4.33
CA ASP A 162 5.92 0.03 3.47
C ASP A 162 5.44 -1.22 4.20
N LEU A 163 4.25 -1.71 3.86
CA LEU A 163 3.69 -2.93 4.45
C LEU A 163 4.64 -4.13 4.32
N SER A 164 5.32 -4.25 3.18
CA SER A 164 6.29 -5.32 2.95
C SER A 164 7.54 -5.22 3.85
N GLU A 165 7.93 -4.02 4.23
CA GLU A 165 9.09 -3.80 5.11
C GLU A 165 8.79 -4.25 6.55
N ILE A 166 7.60 -3.92 7.10
CA ILE A 166 7.24 -4.40 8.43
C ILE A 166 7.08 -5.92 8.46
N VAL A 167 6.56 -6.52 7.38
CA VAL A 167 6.49 -7.97 7.24
C VAL A 167 7.89 -8.58 7.25
N ALA A 168 8.81 -8.04 6.42
CA ALA A 168 10.18 -8.56 6.31
C ALA A 168 10.95 -8.49 7.65
N GLN A 169 10.74 -7.42 8.44
CA GLN A 169 11.37 -7.27 9.76
C GLN A 169 10.83 -8.25 10.81
N ASN A 170 9.63 -8.78 10.62
CA ASN A 170 8.95 -9.64 11.58
C ASN A 170 8.79 -11.09 11.10
N LEU A 171 9.51 -11.53 10.07
CA LEU A 171 9.49 -12.92 9.61
C LEU A 171 10.00 -13.89 10.71
N ARG A 172 9.40 -15.08 10.71
CA ARG A 172 9.82 -16.24 11.54
C ARG A 172 10.55 -17.27 10.69
#